data_a73dde931608ccba39ac6a01660e8ff2
#
_entry.id   a73dde931608ccba39ac6a01660e8ff2
#
_cell.length_a   1.000
_cell.length_b   1.000
_cell.length_c   1.000
_cell.angle_alpha   90.00
_cell.angle_beta   90.00
_cell.angle_gamma   90.00
#
_symmetry.space_group_name_H-M   'P 1'
#
loop_
_entity.id
_entity.type
_entity.pdbx_description
1 polymer ?
#
loop_
_entity_poly.entity_id
_entity_poly.type
_entity_poly.pdbx_seq_one_letter_code
_entity_poly.pdbx_strand_id
1 'polypeptide(L)'
;AIMMEDDCSLDLVRNWHFKWNDFVAHAPYDYDVIQLAIICTGDIHVRLHKRFVNDFSTACYMITRHHAEKLVRLHCRGGYTGTQKYKLDQGVKPRAVADDLIYNSGNTYSMPLFVYRLELGSSIHPEHINAFHRGNYEALTNFWNNSGPDIDIVDYMNYDPFLGRITENTHAQQQQE
;
A
#
# COMPACT_ATOMS: atom_id res chain seq x y z
N ALA A 1 1.30 13.83 -3.64
CA ALA A 1 1.89 13.09 -4.78
C ALA A 1 1.60 11.60 -4.65
N ILE A 2 1.56 10.90 -5.78
CA ILE A 2 1.64 9.43 -5.83
C ILE A 2 3.08 9.05 -6.12
N MET A 3 3.57 8.06 -5.39
CA MET A 3 4.83 7.36 -5.64
C MET A 3 4.47 5.94 -6.06
N MET A 4 5.09 5.47 -7.13
CA MET A 4 4.83 4.13 -7.69
C MET A 4 6.15 3.55 -8.18
N GLU A 5 6.43 2.31 -7.79
CA GLU A 5 7.57 1.54 -8.28
C GLU A 5 7.24 0.92 -9.65
N ASP A 6 8.25 0.52 -10.41
CA ASP A 6 8.09 0.02 -11.78
C ASP A 6 7.49 -1.40 -11.85
N ASP A 7 7.52 -2.13 -10.76
CA ASP A 7 6.87 -3.44 -10.60
C ASP A 7 5.43 -3.37 -10.09
N CYS A 8 4.89 -2.18 -9.88
CA CYS A 8 3.47 -1.99 -9.54
C CYS A 8 2.59 -2.17 -10.77
N SER A 9 1.50 -2.96 -10.66
CA SER A 9 0.54 -3.20 -11.75
C SER A 9 -0.66 -2.27 -11.67
N LEU A 10 -1.12 -1.81 -12.84
CA LEU A 10 -2.36 -1.07 -13.04
C LEU A 10 -3.54 -1.98 -13.42
N ASP A 11 -3.39 -3.29 -13.42
CA ASP A 11 -4.38 -4.23 -13.95
C ASP A 11 -5.73 -4.16 -13.23
N LEU A 12 -5.76 -3.78 -11.96
CA LEU A 12 -6.98 -3.64 -11.18
C LEU A 12 -7.78 -2.38 -11.50
N VAL A 13 -7.16 -1.37 -12.11
CA VAL A 13 -7.82 -0.08 -12.40
C VAL A 13 -9.07 -0.26 -13.26
N ARG A 14 -9.07 -1.21 -14.20
CA ARG A 14 -10.23 -1.53 -15.06
C ARG A 14 -11.46 -2.03 -14.29
N ASN A 15 -11.25 -2.51 -13.06
CA ASN A 15 -12.31 -3.06 -12.21
C ASN A 15 -12.87 -2.00 -11.23
N TRP A 16 -12.31 -0.79 -11.20
CA TRP A 16 -12.82 0.26 -10.35
C TRP A 16 -14.05 0.91 -10.96
N HIS A 17 -15.12 1.08 -10.15
CA HIS A 17 -16.32 1.82 -10.52
C HIS A 17 -16.31 3.27 -10.01
N PHE A 18 -15.18 3.76 -9.59
CA PHE A 18 -14.94 5.13 -9.17
C PHE A 18 -13.81 5.76 -9.97
N LYS A 19 -13.80 7.09 -10.01
CA LYS A 19 -12.70 7.85 -10.59
C LYS A 19 -11.65 8.14 -9.52
N TRP A 20 -10.41 8.28 -9.95
CA TRP A 20 -9.33 8.69 -9.05
C TRP A 20 -9.63 9.97 -8.26
N ASN A 21 -10.28 10.95 -8.88
CA ASN A 21 -10.67 12.19 -8.21
C ASN A 21 -11.69 11.95 -7.08
N ASP A 22 -12.59 10.99 -7.25
CA ASP A 22 -13.54 10.62 -6.20
C ASP A 22 -12.83 9.98 -5.02
N PHE A 23 -11.85 9.09 -5.29
CA PHE A 23 -10.98 8.54 -4.27
C PHE A 23 -10.26 9.65 -3.48
N VAL A 24 -9.60 10.58 -4.17
CA VAL A 24 -8.86 11.67 -3.54
C VAL A 24 -9.77 12.60 -2.73
N ALA A 25 -10.98 12.87 -3.23
CA ALA A 25 -11.95 13.74 -2.56
C ALA A 25 -12.48 13.15 -1.23
N HIS A 26 -12.50 11.82 -1.11
CA HIS A 26 -12.98 11.12 0.09
C HIS A 26 -11.84 10.62 0.99
N ALA A 27 -10.60 10.88 0.63
CA ALA A 27 -9.46 10.53 1.48
C ALA A 27 -9.57 11.20 2.87
N PRO A 28 -9.16 10.50 3.96
CA PRO A 28 -9.17 11.09 5.29
C PRO A 28 -8.44 12.42 5.33
N TYR A 29 -9.05 13.46 5.86
CA TYR A 29 -8.48 14.82 5.87
C TYR A 29 -7.14 14.92 6.62
N ASP A 30 -6.89 13.98 7.52
CA ASP A 30 -5.73 13.93 8.41
C ASP A 30 -4.64 12.96 7.93
N TYR A 31 -4.76 12.38 6.72
CA TYR A 31 -3.74 11.47 6.25
C TYR A 31 -2.42 12.17 5.95
N ASP A 32 -1.34 11.56 6.35
CA ASP A 32 0.01 11.88 5.89
C ASP A 32 0.40 11.00 4.71
N VAL A 33 0.06 9.70 4.80
CA VAL A 33 0.28 8.71 3.73
C VAL A 33 -0.94 7.81 3.60
N ILE A 34 -1.27 7.44 2.36
CA ILE A 34 -2.18 6.31 2.07
C ILE A 34 -1.39 5.27 1.28
N GLN A 35 -1.17 4.12 1.87
CA GLN A 35 -0.55 2.97 1.24
C GLN A 35 -1.55 2.30 0.31
N LEU A 36 -1.21 2.15 -0.97
CA LEU A 36 -2.12 1.72 -2.03
C LEU A 36 -1.77 0.34 -2.60
N ALA A 37 -0.59 -0.18 -2.29
CA ALA A 37 -0.20 -1.56 -2.56
C ALA A 37 0.30 -2.18 -1.26
N ILE A 38 -0.21 -3.36 -0.93
CA ILE A 38 0.05 -4.03 0.34
C ILE A 38 0.55 -5.45 0.05
N ILE A 39 1.55 -5.86 0.83
CA ILE A 39 1.92 -7.25 1.03
C ILE A 39 1.73 -7.54 2.51
N CYS A 40 0.93 -8.53 2.85
CA CYS A 40 0.77 -8.98 4.21
C CYS A 40 0.88 -10.51 4.30
N THR A 41 1.12 -11.00 5.50
CA THR A 41 1.25 -12.42 5.81
C THR A 41 0.00 -12.92 6.54
N GLY A 42 -1.16 -12.69 5.99
CA GLY A 42 -2.42 -13.05 6.64
C GLY A 42 -3.60 -12.36 5.98
N ASP A 43 -4.59 -12.02 6.78
CA ASP A 43 -5.80 -11.38 6.29
C ASP A 43 -5.50 -10.02 5.64
N ILE A 44 -5.98 -9.83 4.42
CA ILE A 44 -5.87 -8.57 3.71
C ILE A 44 -7.11 -7.73 4.01
N HIS A 45 -6.91 -6.50 4.44
CA HIS A 45 -7.99 -5.54 4.58
C HIS A 45 -8.11 -4.71 3.30
N VAL A 46 -9.24 -4.81 2.62
CA VAL A 46 -9.47 -4.16 1.32
C VAL A 46 -10.10 -2.78 1.43
N ARG A 47 -10.78 -2.48 2.52
CA ARG A 47 -11.33 -1.15 2.79
C ARG A 47 -10.26 -0.25 3.40
N LEU A 48 -10.53 1.05 3.41
CA LEU A 48 -9.66 2.00 4.11
C LEU A 48 -9.54 1.63 5.59
N HIS A 49 -8.32 1.52 6.07
CA HIS A 49 -8.04 1.25 7.48
C HIS A 49 -6.75 1.94 7.93
N LYS A 50 -6.56 2.11 9.22
CA LYS A 50 -5.27 2.50 9.78
C LYS A 50 -4.26 1.41 9.46
N ARG A 51 -3.09 1.81 8.95
CA ARG A 51 -2.06 0.86 8.59
C ARG A 51 -1.71 -0.06 9.76
N PHE A 52 -1.74 -1.35 9.52
CA PHE A 52 -1.20 -2.34 10.45
C PHE A 52 0.32 -2.49 10.27
N VAL A 53 0.99 -2.92 11.32
CA VAL A 53 2.45 -3.14 11.29
C VAL A 53 2.88 -4.15 10.22
N ASN A 54 2.00 -5.08 9.87
CA ASN A 54 2.24 -6.13 8.88
C ASN A 54 1.76 -5.77 7.46
N ASP A 55 1.27 -4.56 7.23
CA ASP A 55 1.01 -4.03 5.90
C ASP A 55 2.34 -3.54 5.32
N PHE A 56 3.07 -4.44 4.69
CA PHE A 56 4.36 -4.12 4.07
C PHE A 56 4.17 -3.57 2.66
N SER A 57 5.21 -3.01 2.09
CA SER A 57 5.35 -2.53 0.73
C SER A 57 5.34 -1.02 0.57
N THR A 58 6.30 -0.57 -0.22
CA THR A 58 6.39 0.82 -0.72
C THR A 58 6.09 0.92 -2.21
N ALA A 59 5.59 -0.15 -2.84
CA ALA A 59 5.39 -0.17 -4.30
C ALA A 59 4.41 0.88 -4.82
N CYS A 60 3.38 1.23 -4.04
CA CYS A 60 2.51 2.34 -4.37
C CYS A 60 1.93 3.00 -3.12
N TYR A 61 2.09 4.32 -3.03
CA TYR A 61 1.50 5.10 -1.96
C TYR A 61 1.25 6.55 -2.38
N MET A 62 0.27 7.17 -1.75
CA MET A 62 0.01 8.60 -1.85
C MET A 62 0.55 9.30 -0.60
N ILE A 63 1.31 10.37 -0.77
CA ILE A 63 1.96 11.10 0.32
C ILE A 63 1.66 12.59 0.23
N THR A 64 1.38 13.23 1.38
CA THR A 64 1.24 14.68 1.45
C THR A 64 2.61 15.35 1.34
N ARG A 65 2.63 16.56 0.79
CA ARG A 65 3.86 17.37 0.73
C ARG A 65 4.42 17.61 2.13
N HIS A 66 3.57 17.93 3.07
CA HIS A 66 3.96 18.17 4.46
C HIS A 66 4.73 16.99 5.05
N HIS A 67 4.21 15.77 4.85
CA HIS A 67 4.85 14.57 5.37
C HIS A 67 6.16 14.26 4.64
N ALA A 68 6.20 14.42 3.33
CA ALA A 68 7.45 14.24 2.56
C ALA A 68 8.56 15.20 3.06
N GLU A 69 8.24 16.47 3.29
CA GLU A 69 9.17 17.44 3.86
C GLU A 69 9.58 17.05 5.30
N LYS A 70 8.66 16.52 6.10
CA LYS A 70 8.95 16.00 7.45
C LYS A 70 9.94 14.83 7.40
N LEU A 71 9.75 13.86 6.49
CA LEU A 71 10.66 12.72 6.31
C LEU A 71 12.07 13.19 5.94
N VAL A 72 12.17 14.14 5.01
CA VAL A 72 13.48 14.71 4.64
C VAL A 72 14.15 15.34 5.84
N ARG A 73 13.44 16.14 6.64
CA ARG A 73 14.01 16.76 7.85
C ARG A 73 14.43 15.74 8.90
N LEU A 74 13.70 14.65 9.05
CA LEU A 74 13.97 13.64 10.08
C LEU A 74 15.10 12.68 9.70
N HIS A 75 15.20 12.33 8.42
CA HIS A 75 16.01 11.20 7.98
C HIS A 75 17.12 11.53 6.99
N CYS A 76 17.10 12.72 6.38
CA CYS A 76 18.12 13.10 5.41
C CYS A 76 19.07 14.13 6.02
N ARG A 77 20.36 13.80 6.08
CA ARG A 77 21.42 14.74 6.44
C ARG A 77 22.07 15.27 5.17
N GLY A 78 22.31 16.59 5.10
CA GLY A 78 23.09 17.18 4.03
C GLY A 78 22.38 18.20 3.16
N GLY A 79 21.07 18.36 3.29
CA GLY A 79 20.29 19.40 2.60
C GLY A 79 20.20 19.26 1.07
N TYR A 80 19.44 20.17 0.46
CA TYR A 80 19.13 20.19 -0.98
C TYR A 80 20.23 20.79 -1.87
N THR A 81 21.42 21.03 -1.37
CA THR A 81 22.49 21.63 -2.19
C THR A 81 23.13 20.54 -3.04
N GLY A 82 23.00 20.64 -4.35
CA GLY A 82 23.25 19.64 -5.39
C GLY A 82 24.59 18.90 -5.45
N THR A 83 25.44 19.03 -4.45
CA THR A 83 26.72 18.31 -4.32
C THR A 83 26.80 17.39 -3.13
N GLN A 84 25.84 17.42 -2.21
CA GLN A 84 25.86 16.59 -1.02
C GLN A 84 24.94 15.38 -1.22
N LYS A 85 25.51 14.19 -1.05
CA LYS A 85 24.74 12.94 -1.04
C LYS A 85 23.89 12.91 0.23
N TYR A 86 22.59 12.71 0.08
CA TYR A 86 21.72 12.42 1.22
C TYR A 86 22.16 11.15 1.90
N LYS A 87 22.31 11.21 3.22
CA LYS A 87 22.49 10.02 4.05
C LYS A 87 21.25 9.88 4.89
N LEU A 88 20.60 8.72 4.80
CA LEU A 88 19.57 8.34 5.72
C LEU A 88 20.14 8.26 7.13
N ASP A 89 19.53 8.95 8.09
CA ASP A 89 19.93 8.87 9.49
C ASP A 89 19.32 7.61 10.13
N GLN A 90 20.06 6.53 10.10
CA GLN A 90 19.66 5.25 10.68
C GLN A 90 19.70 5.25 12.22
N GLY A 91 20.31 6.26 12.85
CA GLY A 91 20.36 6.38 14.31
C GLY A 91 19.00 6.72 14.96
N VAL A 92 18.03 7.19 14.16
CA VAL A 92 16.69 7.53 14.66
C VAL A 92 15.80 6.30 14.84
N LYS A 93 16.06 5.21 14.11
CA LYS A 93 15.33 3.94 14.22
C LYS A 93 16.22 2.74 14.02
N PRO A 94 16.00 1.65 14.79
CA PRO A 94 16.84 0.43 14.72
C PRO A 94 16.64 -0.35 13.40
N ARG A 95 15.58 -0.11 12.64
CA ARG A 95 15.33 -0.67 11.30
C ARG A 95 15.16 0.46 10.31
N ALA A 96 16.09 0.56 9.37
CA ALA A 96 16.02 1.52 8.27
C ALA A 96 15.45 0.84 7.01
N VAL A 97 14.25 0.29 7.11
CA VAL A 97 13.49 -0.17 5.94
C VAL A 97 12.55 0.95 5.49
N ALA A 98 12.32 1.04 4.19
CA ALA A 98 11.51 2.10 3.60
C ALA A 98 10.10 2.18 4.20
N ASP A 99 9.48 1.04 4.42
CA ASP A 99 8.15 0.94 5.05
C ASP A 99 8.11 1.65 6.40
N ASP A 100 9.05 1.33 7.29
CA ASP A 100 9.09 1.91 8.62
C ASP A 100 9.35 3.42 8.60
N LEU A 101 10.21 3.87 7.68
CA LEU A 101 10.55 5.28 7.56
C LEU A 101 9.38 6.11 7.02
N ILE A 102 8.72 5.62 5.98
CA ILE A 102 7.64 6.35 5.31
C ILE A 102 6.38 6.34 6.17
N TYR A 103 6.02 5.17 6.70
CA TYR A 103 4.70 4.97 7.27
C TYR A 103 4.60 5.22 8.78
N ASN A 104 5.66 4.93 9.55
CA ASN A 104 5.59 5.06 11.01
C ASN A 104 5.82 6.48 11.53
N SER A 105 6.17 7.42 10.66
CA SER A 105 6.43 8.83 11.05
C SER A 105 5.22 9.71 10.97
N GLY A 106 4.10 9.23 10.45
CA GLY A 106 2.90 10.00 10.19
C GLY A 106 1.62 9.23 10.40
N ASN A 107 0.52 9.89 10.10
CA ASN A 107 -0.81 9.30 10.13
C ASN A 107 -1.04 8.52 8.83
N THR A 108 -0.83 7.21 8.87
CA THR A 108 -0.86 6.34 7.70
C THR A 108 -2.11 5.48 7.68
N TYR A 109 -2.78 5.50 6.55
CA TYR A 109 -3.86 4.60 6.19
C TYR A 109 -3.39 3.62 5.12
N SER A 110 -4.11 2.52 4.97
CA SER A 110 -3.90 1.52 3.92
C SER A 110 -5.22 1.23 3.22
N MET A 111 -5.16 1.08 1.90
CA MET A 111 -6.25 0.60 1.05
C MET A 111 -5.65 0.00 -0.22
N PRO A 112 -5.65 -1.33 -0.40
CA PRO A 112 -4.97 -1.98 -1.51
C PRO A 112 -5.75 -1.82 -2.82
N LEU A 113 -5.33 -0.85 -3.63
CA LEU A 113 -5.88 -0.58 -4.97
C LEU A 113 -5.02 -1.16 -6.09
N PHE A 114 -3.75 -1.43 -5.81
CA PHE A 114 -2.77 -1.92 -6.79
C PHE A 114 -2.15 -3.22 -6.32
N VAL A 115 -1.62 -3.97 -7.28
CA VAL A 115 -0.90 -5.22 -7.05
C VAL A 115 0.46 -5.19 -7.73
N TYR A 116 1.28 -6.19 -7.49
CA TYR A 116 2.59 -6.35 -8.11
C TYR A 116 2.51 -7.04 -9.46
N ARG A 117 3.43 -6.71 -10.33
CA ARG A 117 3.67 -7.40 -11.60
C ARG A 117 4.54 -8.62 -11.33
N LEU A 118 3.90 -9.78 -11.14
CA LEU A 118 4.60 -11.03 -10.77
C LEU A 118 5.64 -11.47 -11.81
N GLU A 119 5.44 -11.13 -13.09
CA GLU A 119 6.32 -11.47 -14.19
C GLU A 119 7.68 -10.74 -14.16
N LEU A 120 7.75 -9.59 -13.49
CA LEU A 120 9.02 -8.85 -13.40
C LEU A 120 9.96 -9.43 -12.34
N GLY A 121 9.42 -10.18 -11.40
CA GLY A 121 10.19 -10.70 -10.28
C GLY A 121 10.60 -9.60 -9.30
N SER A 122 11.31 -10.00 -8.26
CA SER A 122 11.98 -9.07 -7.34
C SER A 122 13.48 -9.19 -7.53
N SER A 123 14.15 -8.10 -7.86
CA SER A 123 15.61 -8.08 -7.98
C SER A 123 16.32 -8.13 -6.62
N ILE A 124 15.62 -7.77 -5.53
CA ILE A 124 16.17 -7.70 -4.18
C ILE A 124 15.88 -8.98 -3.41
N HIS A 125 14.66 -9.51 -3.53
CA HIS A 125 14.17 -10.65 -2.77
C HIS A 125 13.37 -11.62 -3.65
N PRO A 126 14.03 -12.40 -4.53
CA PRO A 126 13.34 -13.33 -5.44
C PRO A 126 12.45 -14.35 -4.73
N GLU A 127 12.82 -14.76 -3.52
CA GLU A 127 12.07 -15.69 -2.69
C GLU A 127 10.71 -15.14 -2.21
N HIS A 128 10.56 -13.83 -2.12
CA HIS A 128 9.32 -13.20 -1.67
C HIS A 128 8.18 -13.35 -2.66
N ILE A 129 8.46 -13.57 -3.95
CA ILE A 129 7.44 -13.70 -4.99
C ILE A 129 6.47 -14.83 -4.65
N ASN A 130 6.99 -16.02 -4.35
CA ASN A 130 6.14 -17.16 -4.04
C ASN A 130 5.65 -17.17 -2.60
N ALA A 131 6.42 -16.60 -1.66
CA ALA A 131 6.06 -16.60 -0.25
C ALA A 131 4.97 -15.58 0.09
N PHE A 132 4.97 -14.41 -0.56
CA PHE A 132 4.11 -13.30 -0.16
C PHE A 132 3.38 -12.64 -1.33
N HIS A 133 4.08 -12.32 -2.45
CA HIS A 133 3.49 -11.52 -3.52
C HIS A 133 2.37 -12.25 -4.25
N ARG A 134 2.54 -13.54 -4.53
CA ARG A 134 1.57 -14.33 -5.30
C ARG A 134 0.23 -14.45 -4.57
N GLY A 135 0.23 -14.82 -3.30
CA GLY A 135 -1.00 -14.96 -2.52
C GLY A 135 -1.77 -13.63 -2.42
N ASN A 136 -1.06 -12.54 -2.15
CA ASN A 136 -1.67 -11.21 -2.11
C ASN A 136 -2.20 -10.77 -3.49
N TYR A 137 -1.45 -11.02 -4.56
CA TYR A 137 -1.89 -10.75 -5.94
C TYR A 137 -3.18 -11.49 -6.28
N GLU A 138 -3.23 -12.80 -6.01
CA GLU A 138 -4.40 -13.63 -6.30
C GLU A 138 -5.63 -13.21 -5.50
N ALA A 139 -5.46 -12.98 -4.19
CA ALA A 139 -6.56 -12.56 -3.31
C ALA A 139 -7.14 -11.19 -3.73
N LEU A 140 -6.28 -10.19 -3.97
CA LEU A 140 -6.71 -8.86 -4.38
C LEU A 140 -7.31 -8.87 -5.80
N THR A 141 -6.70 -9.60 -6.73
CA THR A 141 -7.22 -9.71 -8.10
C THR A 141 -8.60 -10.35 -8.10
N ASN A 142 -8.78 -11.42 -7.34
CA ASN A 142 -10.08 -12.08 -7.22
C ASN A 142 -11.12 -11.15 -6.57
N PHE A 143 -10.77 -10.47 -5.50
CA PHE A 143 -11.65 -9.50 -4.86
C PHE A 143 -12.10 -8.40 -5.82
N TRP A 144 -11.18 -7.73 -6.50
CA TRP A 144 -11.50 -6.62 -7.40
C TRP A 144 -12.26 -7.08 -8.66
N ASN A 145 -11.98 -8.28 -9.17
CA ASN A 145 -12.72 -8.84 -10.29
C ASN A 145 -14.18 -9.14 -9.94
N ASN A 146 -14.45 -9.61 -8.73
CA ASN A 146 -15.78 -10.05 -8.32
C ASN A 146 -16.60 -8.95 -7.64
N SER A 147 -15.97 -8.10 -6.85
CA SER A 147 -16.63 -7.10 -6.01
C SER A 147 -16.37 -5.66 -6.46
N GLY A 148 -15.33 -5.42 -7.25
CA GLY A 148 -14.96 -4.07 -7.72
C GLY A 148 -16.11 -3.30 -8.38
N PRO A 149 -16.93 -3.95 -9.24
CA PRO A 149 -18.09 -3.33 -9.87
C PRO A 149 -19.14 -2.76 -8.90
N ASP A 150 -19.28 -3.34 -7.74
CA ASP A 150 -20.31 -2.98 -6.75
C ASP A 150 -19.78 -2.06 -5.63
N ILE A 151 -18.53 -1.61 -5.75
CA ILE A 151 -17.92 -0.77 -4.72
C ILE A 151 -18.40 0.67 -4.81
N ASP A 152 -19.09 1.12 -3.77
CA ASP A 152 -19.27 2.55 -3.48
C ASP A 152 -18.02 3.08 -2.79
N ILE A 153 -17.32 4.01 -3.44
CA ILE A 153 -16.08 4.57 -2.90
C ILE A 153 -16.30 5.30 -1.58
N VAL A 154 -17.45 5.95 -1.37
CA VAL A 154 -17.75 6.64 -0.11
C VAL A 154 -17.83 5.64 1.05
N ASP A 155 -18.52 4.52 0.82
CA ASP A 155 -18.62 3.45 1.81
C ASP A 155 -17.24 2.79 2.08
N TYR A 156 -16.43 2.59 1.04
CA TYR A 156 -15.09 2.00 1.16
C TYR A 156 -14.09 2.92 1.86
N MET A 157 -14.24 4.22 1.74
CA MET A 157 -13.40 5.21 2.42
C MET A 157 -13.86 5.48 3.86
N ASN A 158 -15.03 5.00 4.27
CA ASN A 158 -15.43 5.04 5.66
C ASN A 158 -14.60 4.04 6.47
N TYR A 159 -13.78 4.58 7.37
CA TYR A 159 -12.95 3.77 8.23
C TYR A 159 -13.79 2.97 9.23
N ASP A 160 -13.77 1.65 9.06
CA ASP A 160 -14.30 0.71 10.04
C ASP A 160 -13.24 -0.39 10.29
N PRO A 161 -12.69 -0.49 11.49
CA PRO A 161 -11.62 -1.44 11.80
C PRO A 161 -12.07 -2.91 11.73
N PHE A 162 -13.37 -3.18 11.66
CA PHE A 162 -13.91 -4.54 11.67
C PHE A 162 -14.39 -5.03 10.31
N LEU A 163 -14.50 -4.14 9.33
CA LEU A 163 -14.98 -4.47 7.99
C LEU A 163 -13.83 -4.66 6.98
N GLY A 164 -14.06 -5.50 5.98
CA GLY A 164 -13.20 -5.59 4.80
C GLY A 164 -12.04 -6.56 4.87
N ARG A 165 -12.07 -7.54 5.77
CA ARG A 165 -11.05 -8.62 5.79
C ARG A 165 -11.32 -9.64 4.69
N ILE A 166 -10.25 -9.99 3.96
CA ILE A 166 -10.20 -11.17 3.09
C ILE A 166 -9.25 -12.16 3.73
N THR A 167 -9.74 -13.35 4.06
CA THR A 167 -8.89 -14.44 4.56
C THR A 167 -8.36 -15.25 3.38
N GLU A 168 -7.09 -15.65 3.42
CA GLU A 168 -6.47 -16.50 2.40
C GLU A 168 -7.21 -17.84 2.22
N ASN A 169 -7.93 -18.28 3.24
CA ASN A 169 -8.66 -19.56 3.25
C ASN A 169 -10.01 -19.56 2.53
N THR A 170 -10.50 -18.42 2.03
CA THR A 170 -11.80 -18.38 1.32
C THR A 170 -11.75 -19.11 -0.03
N HIS A 171 -10.56 -19.41 -0.57
CA HIS A 171 -10.39 -20.13 -1.83
C HIS A 171 -10.49 -21.66 -1.71
N ALA A 172 -10.23 -22.23 -0.52
CA ALA A 172 -10.29 -23.69 -0.33
C ALA A 172 -11.74 -24.20 -0.20
N GLN A 173 -12.69 -23.35 0.17
CA GLN A 173 -14.09 -23.74 0.37
C GLN A 173 -14.96 -23.63 -0.89
N GLN A 174 -14.58 -22.82 -1.89
CA GLN A 174 -15.36 -22.69 -3.14
C GLN A 174 -15.01 -23.75 -4.20
N GLN A 175 -14.03 -24.61 -3.98
CA GLN A 175 -13.68 -25.72 -4.88
C GLN A 175 -14.29 -27.06 -4.45
N GLN A 176 -15.12 -27.10 -3.40
CA GLN A 176 -15.78 -28.32 -2.90
C GLN A 176 -17.31 -28.31 -3.03
N GLU A 177 -17.89 -27.33 -3.69
CA GLU A 177 -19.28 -27.34 -4.17
C GLU A 177 -19.31 -27.43 -5.71
#